data_7a83dae05535a4cbbfcc8428ab7592e7
#
_entry.id   7a83dae05535a4cbbfcc8428ab7592e7
#
_cell.length_a   1.000
_cell.length_b   1.000
_cell.length_c   1.000
_cell.angle_alpha   90.00
_cell.angle_beta   90.00
_cell.angle_gamma   90.00
#
_symmetry.space_group_name_H-M   'P 1'
#
loop_
_entity.id
_entity.type
_entity.pdbx_description
1 polymer ?
#
loop_
_entity_poly.entity_id
_entity_poly.type
_entity_poly.pdbx_seq_one_letter_code
_entity_poly.pdbx_strand_id
1 'polypeptide(L)'
;KYPVNETEYLLPIITKWDEDYRKQYANELHRVNHLLKKIGKQLDLPIPLTMYVGRHSWASIAKSRNVPISVISEGMGHDSESTTQIYLASLDTTVVDKANKKILDLL
;
A
#
# COMPACT_ATOMS: atom_id res chain seq x y z
N LYS A 1 2.39 14.89 -14.04
CA LYS A 1 3.78 15.33 -13.89
C LYS A 1 4.02 15.77 -12.45
N TYR A 2 5.01 15.17 -11.81
CA TYR A 2 5.37 15.52 -10.43
C TYR A 2 6.31 16.73 -10.41
N PRO A 3 6.21 17.60 -9.39
CA PRO A 3 7.16 18.70 -9.24
C PRO A 3 8.58 18.18 -9.03
N VAL A 4 9.56 18.98 -9.43
CA VAL A 4 10.97 18.66 -9.18
C VAL A 4 11.21 18.67 -7.67
N ASN A 5 11.84 17.62 -7.19
CA ASN A 5 12.12 17.42 -5.78
C ASN A 5 13.60 17.77 -5.50
N GLU A 6 13.89 18.41 -4.39
CA GLU A 6 15.25 18.69 -3.93
C GLU A 6 16.00 17.42 -3.50
N THR A 7 15.25 16.33 -3.28
CA THR A 7 15.80 15.03 -2.88
C THR A 7 15.86 14.07 -4.07
N GLU A 8 16.58 12.96 -3.90
CA GLU A 8 16.67 11.89 -4.90
C GLU A 8 15.43 11.00 -4.99
N TYR A 9 14.42 11.23 -4.13
CA TYR A 9 13.19 10.45 -4.14
C TYR A 9 12.31 10.83 -5.34
N LEU A 10 11.70 9.83 -5.94
CA LEU A 10 10.85 10.00 -7.13
C LEU A 10 9.61 10.85 -6.84
N LEU A 11 8.99 10.63 -5.69
CA LEU A 11 7.76 11.33 -5.29
C LEU A 11 8.06 12.44 -4.30
N PRO A 12 7.31 13.56 -4.33
CA PRO A 12 7.53 14.70 -3.47
C PRO A 12 6.98 14.49 -2.05
N ILE A 13 7.33 13.37 -1.42
CA ILE A 13 6.97 13.03 -0.05
C ILE A 13 8.00 13.59 0.92
N ILE A 14 9.27 13.29 0.66
CA ILE A 14 10.41 13.89 1.35
C ILE A 14 10.99 14.93 0.39
N THR A 15 10.74 16.21 0.66
CA THR A 15 11.07 17.30 -0.28
C THR A 15 12.29 18.10 0.13
N LYS A 16 12.71 17.99 1.39
CA LYS A 16 13.81 18.80 1.95
C LYS A 16 14.75 17.92 2.77
N TRP A 17 16.06 18.04 2.50
CA TRP A 17 17.09 17.32 3.25
C TRP A 17 17.41 17.91 4.63
N ASP A 18 17.20 19.22 4.79
CA ASP A 18 17.49 19.96 6.01
C ASP A 18 16.40 19.83 7.09
N GLU A 19 15.27 19.19 6.74
CA GLU A 19 14.18 18.89 7.68
C GLU A 19 14.16 17.41 8.03
N ASP A 20 13.56 17.05 9.18
CA ASP A 20 13.41 15.65 9.60
C ASP A 20 12.58 14.87 8.56
N TYR A 21 13.25 13.98 7.83
CA TYR A 21 12.62 13.17 6.79
C TYR A 21 11.56 12.21 7.35
N ARG A 22 11.71 11.74 8.58
CA ARG A 22 10.72 10.87 9.23
C ARG A 22 9.43 11.62 9.50
N LYS A 23 9.54 12.86 9.92
CA LYS A 23 8.40 13.74 10.15
C LYS A 23 7.69 14.08 8.84
N GLN A 24 8.44 14.40 7.79
CA GLN A 24 7.90 14.63 6.45
C GLN A 24 7.13 13.40 5.96
N TYR A 25 7.73 12.23 6.10
CA TYR A 25 7.12 10.96 5.72
C TYR A 25 5.82 10.69 6.50
N ALA A 26 5.87 10.83 7.82
CA ALA A 26 4.72 10.57 8.68
C ALA A 26 3.55 11.52 8.39
N ASN A 27 3.85 12.80 8.20
CA ASN A 27 2.84 13.81 7.88
C ASN A 27 2.17 13.51 6.53
N GLU A 28 2.95 13.15 5.52
CA GLU A 28 2.43 12.84 4.20
C GLU A 28 1.62 11.53 4.21
N LEU A 29 2.08 10.52 4.90
CA LEU A 29 1.34 9.27 5.08
C LEU A 29 -0.01 9.51 5.75
N HIS A 30 -0.03 10.34 6.79
CA HIS A 30 -1.27 10.72 7.48
C HIS A 30 -2.25 11.43 6.54
N ARG A 31 -1.76 12.38 5.75
CA ARG A 31 -2.54 13.11 4.76
C ARG A 31 -3.13 12.17 3.71
N VAL A 32 -2.32 11.30 3.13
CA VAL A 32 -2.74 10.33 2.10
C VAL A 32 -3.79 9.38 2.67
N ASN A 33 -3.56 8.82 3.87
CA ASN A 33 -4.52 7.92 4.50
C ASN A 33 -5.86 8.62 4.80
N HIS A 34 -5.83 9.87 5.18
CA HIS A 34 -7.06 10.66 5.40
C HIS A 34 -7.87 10.77 4.10
N LEU A 35 -7.21 11.07 2.98
CA LEU A 35 -7.86 11.15 1.67
C LEU A 35 -8.37 9.78 1.21
N LEU A 36 -7.59 8.72 1.42
CA LEU A 36 -8.01 7.36 1.08
C LEU A 36 -9.25 6.91 1.86
N LYS A 37 -9.35 7.27 3.13
CA LYS A 37 -10.55 6.97 3.93
C LYS A 37 -11.79 7.66 3.38
N LYS A 38 -11.67 8.89 2.88
CA LYS A 38 -12.77 9.58 2.20
C LYS A 38 -13.21 8.84 0.94
N ILE A 39 -12.25 8.40 0.12
CA ILE A 39 -12.52 7.62 -1.09
C ILE A 39 -13.22 6.30 -0.72
N GLY A 40 -12.71 5.61 0.30
CA GLY A 40 -13.31 4.36 0.78
C GLY A 40 -14.77 4.52 1.19
N LYS A 41 -15.10 5.62 1.85
CA LYS A 41 -16.50 5.94 2.21
C LYS A 41 -17.36 6.17 0.98
N GLN A 42 -16.85 6.90 -0.01
CA GLN A 42 -17.58 7.15 -1.27
C GLN A 42 -17.85 5.86 -2.04
N LEU A 43 -16.97 4.86 -1.91
CA LEU A 43 -17.08 3.56 -2.55
C LEU A 43 -17.83 2.53 -1.70
N ASP A 44 -18.31 2.90 -0.52
CA ASP A 44 -18.98 1.98 0.42
C ASP A 44 -18.14 0.75 0.77
N LEU A 45 -16.86 0.93 0.98
CA LEU A 45 -15.99 -0.18 1.35
C LEU A 45 -16.25 -0.63 2.78
N PRO A 46 -16.19 -1.95 3.05
CA PRO A 46 -16.51 -2.50 4.38
C PRO A 46 -15.44 -2.20 5.43
N ILE A 47 -14.26 -1.75 5.00
CA ILE A 47 -13.15 -1.36 5.88
C ILE A 47 -12.61 0.00 5.46
N PRO A 48 -11.97 0.74 6.38
CA PRO A 48 -11.30 1.99 6.01
C PRO A 48 -10.18 1.73 5.00
N LEU A 49 -10.15 2.49 3.92
CA LEU A 49 -9.09 2.40 2.93
C LEU A 49 -7.85 3.14 3.42
N THR A 50 -6.71 2.45 3.42
CA THR A 50 -5.40 3.00 3.81
C THR A 50 -4.31 2.47 2.89
N MET A 51 -3.12 3.05 2.95
CA MET A 51 -1.94 2.52 2.24
C MET A 51 -1.64 1.07 2.66
N TYR A 52 -1.84 0.75 3.92
CA TYR A 52 -1.65 -0.60 4.45
C TYR A 52 -2.63 -1.61 3.83
N VAL A 53 -3.89 -1.22 3.69
CA VAL A 53 -4.90 -2.05 2.99
C VAL A 53 -4.51 -2.26 1.53
N GLY A 54 -4.03 -1.22 0.85
CA GLY A 54 -3.52 -1.33 -0.52
C GLY A 54 -2.38 -2.34 -0.65
N ARG A 55 -1.44 -2.31 0.28
CA ARG A 55 -0.32 -3.25 0.34
C ARG A 55 -0.79 -4.70 0.56
N HIS A 56 -1.69 -4.92 1.51
CA HIS A 56 -2.30 -6.24 1.73
C HIS A 56 -3.06 -6.74 0.51
N SER A 57 -3.80 -5.86 -0.14
CA SER A 57 -4.59 -6.18 -1.31
C SER A 57 -3.72 -6.65 -2.46
N TRP A 58 -2.64 -5.93 -2.73
CA TRP A 58 -1.69 -6.31 -3.77
C TRP A 58 -1.11 -7.70 -3.51
N ALA A 59 -0.66 -7.97 -2.29
CA ALA A 59 -0.09 -9.26 -1.91
C ALA A 59 -1.12 -10.40 -2.02
N SER A 60 -2.35 -10.17 -1.58
CA SER A 60 -3.43 -11.16 -1.66
C SER A 60 -3.81 -11.49 -3.09
N ILE A 61 -3.92 -10.49 -3.95
CA ILE A 61 -4.20 -10.69 -5.37
C ILE A 61 -3.06 -11.45 -6.04
N ALA A 62 -1.82 -11.04 -5.78
CA ALA A 62 -0.65 -11.72 -6.33
C ALA A 62 -0.62 -13.20 -5.93
N LYS A 63 -0.89 -13.50 -4.66
CA LYS A 63 -1.01 -14.88 -4.17
C LYS A 63 -2.12 -15.64 -4.89
N SER A 64 -3.29 -15.07 -5.02
CA SER A 64 -4.45 -15.71 -5.67
C SER A 64 -4.23 -15.96 -7.16
N ARG A 65 -3.36 -15.20 -7.79
CA ARG A 65 -2.97 -15.33 -9.20
C ARG A 65 -1.74 -16.22 -9.39
N ASN A 66 -1.30 -16.91 -8.36
CA ASN A 66 -0.14 -17.80 -8.40
C ASN A 66 1.17 -17.10 -8.81
N VAL A 67 1.30 -15.83 -8.46
CA VAL A 67 2.57 -15.13 -8.63
C VAL A 67 3.61 -15.78 -7.72
N PRO A 68 4.83 -16.10 -8.23
CA PRO A 68 5.88 -16.72 -7.41
C PRO A 68 6.19 -15.90 -6.16
N ILE A 69 6.41 -16.57 -5.04
CA ILE A 69 6.67 -15.92 -3.76
C ILE A 69 7.92 -15.04 -3.80
N SER A 70 8.91 -15.39 -4.61
CA SER A 70 10.12 -14.58 -4.82
C SER A 70 9.77 -13.19 -5.37
N VAL A 71 8.82 -13.13 -6.31
CA VAL A 71 8.36 -11.89 -6.93
C VAL A 71 7.55 -11.08 -5.92
N ILE A 72 6.67 -11.73 -5.17
CA ILE A 72 5.88 -11.06 -4.11
C ILE A 72 6.83 -10.48 -3.04
N SER A 73 7.81 -11.25 -2.61
CA SER A 73 8.82 -10.83 -1.64
C SER A 73 9.58 -9.59 -2.10
N GLU A 74 10.04 -9.61 -3.33
CA GLU A 74 10.74 -8.47 -3.93
C GLU A 74 9.83 -7.23 -4.02
N GLY A 75 8.61 -7.41 -4.51
CA GLY A 75 7.63 -6.32 -4.60
C GLY A 75 7.22 -5.73 -3.25
N MET A 76 7.23 -6.54 -2.19
CA MET A 76 6.96 -6.10 -0.82
C MET A 76 8.17 -5.46 -0.14
N GLY A 77 9.37 -5.61 -0.71
CA GLY A 77 10.60 -5.14 -0.11
C GLY A 77 11.06 -5.96 1.09
N HIS A 78 10.68 -7.24 1.14
CA HIS A 78 11.12 -8.15 2.21
C HIS A 78 12.54 -8.66 1.97
N ASP A 79 13.32 -8.80 3.05
CA ASP A 79 14.70 -9.30 2.98
C ASP A 79 14.75 -10.81 2.69
N SER A 80 13.68 -11.54 2.99
CA SER A 80 13.63 -12.99 2.76
C SER A 80 12.22 -13.45 2.39
N GLU A 81 12.15 -14.56 1.66
CA GLU A 81 10.88 -15.19 1.29
C GLU A 81 10.13 -15.75 2.50
N SER A 82 10.85 -16.17 3.56
CA SER A 82 10.21 -16.64 4.79
C SER A 82 9.38 -15.54 5.46
N THR A 83 9.85 -14.30 5.45
CA THR A 83 9.08 -13.14 5.93
C THR A 83 7.78 -12.99 5.12
N THR A 84 7.85 -13.14 3.81
CA THR A 84 6.68 -13.06 2.93
C THR A 84 5.71 -14.22 3.18
N GLN A 85 6.21 -15.44 3.39
CA GLN A 85 5.38 -16.60 3.72
C GLN A 85 4.58 -16.39 5.02
N ILE A 86 5.23 -15.89 6.07
CA ILE A 86 4.59 -15.58 7.34
C ILE A 86 3.54 -14.48 7.13
N TYR A 87 3.88 -13.44 6.40
CA TYR A 87 2.99 -12.34 6.09
C TYR A 87 1.72 -12.82 5.36
N LEU A 88 1.88 -13.59 4.29
CA LEU A 88 0.75 -14.12 3.51
C LEU A 88 -0.13 -15.08 4.32
N ALA A 89 0.47 -15.88 5.19
CA ALA A 89 -0.27 -16.78 6.08
C ALA A 89 -1.09 -16.04 7.13
N SER A 90 -0.66 -14.83 7.53
CA SER A 90 -1.36 -14.01 8.52
C SER A 90 -2.52 -13.20 7.94
N LEU A 91 -2.65 -13.11 6.62
CA LEU A 91 -3.71 -12.33 6.00
C LEU A 91 -5.05 -13.03 6.15
N ASP A 92 -6.00 -12.36 6.79
CA ASP A 92 -7.41 -12.69 6.62
C ASP A 92 -7.87 -12.07 5.30
N THR A 93 -7.88 -12.87 4.25
CA THR A 93 -8.10 -12.41 2.89
C THR A 93 -9.55 -12.07 2.59
N THR A 94 -10.51 -12.59 3.35
CA THR A 94 -11.93 -12.50 2.99
C THR A 94 -12.46 -11.07 2.91
N VAL A 95 -12.17 -10.24 3.91
CA VAL A 95 -12.62 -8.84 3.94
C VAL A 95 -11.87 -8.00 2.91
N VAL A 96 -10.56 -8.22 2.82
CA VAL A 96 -9.69 -7.50 1.87
C VAL A 96 -10.05 -7.87 0.44
N ASP A 97 -10.30 -9.14 0.16
CA ASP A 97 -10.68 -9.62 -1.17
C ASP A 97 -12.03 -9.04 -1.62
N LYS A 98 -13.00 -8.95 -0.71
CA LYS A 98 -14.29 -8.30 -1.01
C LYS A 98 -14.12 -6.82 -1.34
N ALA A 99 -13.29 -6.11 -0.58
CA ALA A 99 -13.00 -4.70 -0.84
C ALA A 99 -12.30 -4.52 -2.19
N ASN A 100 -11.31 -5.37 -2.49
CA ASN A 100 -10.61 -5.35 -3.77
C ASN A 100 -11.52 -5.60 -4.96
N LYS A 101 -12.34 -6.63 -4.86
CA LYS A 101 -13.30 -6.95 -5.92
C LYS A 101 -14.20 -5.76 -6.22
N LYS A 102 -14.69 -5.09 -5.17
CA LYS A 102 -15.53 -3.91 -5.31
C LYS A 102 -14.80 -2.76 -6.02
N ILE A 103 -13.53 -2.55 -5.70
CA ILE A 103 -12.70 -1.52 -6.37
C ILE A 103 -12.47 -1.88 -7.83
N LEU A 104 -12.11 -3.13 -8.12
CA LEU A 104 -11.82 -3.59 -9.47
C LEU A 104 -13.06 -3.59 -10.37
N ASP A 105 -14.22 -3.89 -9.83
CA ASP A 105 -15.49 -3.88 -10.58
C ASP A 105 -15.90 -2.46 -11.01
N LEU A 106 -15.29 -1.43 -10.44
CA LEU A 106 -15.50 -0.03 -10.83
C LEU A 106 -14.55 0.45 -11.93
N LEU A 107 -13.52 -0.32 -12.24
CA LEU A 107 -12.58 -0.01 -13.30
C LEU A 107 -13.03 -0.62 -14.63
#